data_788be514185d9940e2d994ee3f8f9ce9
#
_entry.id   788be514185d9940e2d994ee3f8f9ce9
#
_cell.length_a   1.000
_cell.length_b   1.000
_cell.length_c   1.000
_cell.angle_alpha   90.00
_cell.angle_beta   90.00
_cell.angle_gamma   90.00
#
_symmetry.space_group_name_H-M   'P 1'
#
loop_
_entity.id
_entity.type
_entity.pdbx_description
1 polymer ?
#
loop_
_entity_poly.entity_id
_entity_poly.type
_entity_poly.pdbx_seq_one_letter_code
_entity_poly.pdbx_strand_id
1 'polypeptide(L)'
;MPFANHGNRPFTMVSVDKNVPAASGVYGLSNASQWIYVGETANIHAELFHHLQHPNTFLKGHSPSGFTYELSSQEHRAERRNQLVFELQPIGNQLVAGLSNWS
;
A
#
# COMPACT_ATOMS: atom_id res chain seq x y z
N MET A 1 8.04 14.35 2.49
CA MET A 1 7.00 13.30 2.35
C MET A 1 7.57 12.11 1.62
N PRO A 2 7.49 10.94 2.21
CA PRO A 2 8.00 9.74 1.53
C PRO A 2 7.25 9.43 0.24
N PHE A 3 5.93 9.50 0.25
CA PHE A 3 5.16 9.34 -0.98
C PHE A 3 5.03 10.66 -1.70
N ALA A 4 5.31 10.67 -2.98
CA ALA A 4 5.21 11.89 -3.78
C ALA A 4 3.75 12.30 -3.93
N ASN A 5 3.48 13.57 -3.76
CA ASN A 5 2.19 14.20 -4.06
C ASN A 5 1.02 13.86 -3.18
N HIS A 6 1.11 13.03 -2.18
CA HIS A 6 -0.11 12.49 -1.62
C HIS A 6 -0.20 12.58 -0.12
N GLY A 7 -1.33 13.08 0.36
CA GLY A 7 -1.75 12.87 1.71
C GLY A 7 -2.51 11.56 1.81
N ASN A 8 -2.80 11.14 3.02
CA ASN A 8 -3.62 9.97 3.26
C ASN A 8 -5.06 10.21 2.82
N ARG A 9 -5.64 9.17 2.23
CA ARG A 9 -7.05 9.15 1.85
C ARG A 9 -7.75 8.04 2.60
N PRO A 10 -9.07 8.16 2.83
CA PRO A 10 -9.81 7.08 3.49
C PRO A 10 -9.70 5.77 2.70
N PHE A 11 -9.42 4.69 3.38
CA PHE A 11 -9.30 3.39 2.70
C PHE A 11 -10.68 2.75 2.59
N THR A 12 -11.45 3.20 1.60
CA THR A 12 -12.79 2.73 1.32
C THR A 12 -12.92 2.47 -0.18
N MET A 13 -13.93 1.67 -0.56
CA MET A 13 -14.14 1.37 -1.98
C MET A 13 -14.44 2.63 -2.77
N VAL A 14 -15.22 3.55 -2.20
CA VAL A 14 -15.58 4.78 -2.88
C VAL A 14 -14.33 5.64 -3.11
N SER A 15 -13.50 5.77 -2.10
CA SER A 15 -12.29 6.59 -2.20
C SER A 15 -11.30 6.01 -3.21
N VAL A 16 -11.11 4.71 -3.19
CA VAL A 16 -10.21 4.04 -4.13
C VAL A 16 -10.73 4.20 -5.56
N ASP A 17 -12.02 3.95 -5.74
CA ASP A 17 -12.63 4.03 -7.07
C ASP A 17 -12.55 5.43 -7.65
N LYS A 18 -12.72 6.43 -6.80
CA LYS A 18 -12.76 7.83 -7.22
C LYS A 18 -11.36 8.41 -7.48
N ASN A 19 -10.35 7.97 -6.74
CA ASN A 19 -9.06 8.64 -6.71
C ASN A 19 -7.90 7.85 -7.30
N VAL A 20 -8.02 6.55 -7.49
CA VAL A 20 -6.88 5.71 -7.81
C VAL A 20 -6.95 5.21 -9.24
N PRO A 21 -5.93 5.50 -10.06
CA PRO A 21 -5.92 5.00 -11.43
C PRO A 21 -5.51 3.54 -11.51
N ALA A 22 -5.92 2.87 -12.59
CA ALA A 22 -5.47 1.52 -12.90
C ALA A 22 -4.10 1.61 -13.57
N ALA A 23 -3.09 1.86 -12.77
CA ALA A 23 -1.74 2.12 -13.27
C ALA A 23 -0.70 1.49 -12.36
N SER A 24 0.49 1.31 -12.90
CA SER A 24 1.63 0.77 -12.18
C SER A 24 2.13 1.74 -11.12
N GLY A 25 2.51 1.23 -9.96
CA GLY A 25 3.07 2.08 -8.93
C GLY A 25 3.23 1.39 -7.60
N VAL A 26 3.35 2.21 -6.56
CA VAL A 26 3.50 1.76 -5.18
C VAL A 26 2.37 2.35 -4.35
N TYR A 27 2.02 1.69 -3.27
CA TYR A 27 0.95 2.14 -2.39
C TYR A 27 1.31 1.84 -0.94
N GLY A 28 0.66 2.60 -0.04
CA GLY A 28 0.86 2.37 1.39
C GLY A 28 -0.47 2.37 2.11
N LEU A 29 -0.61 1.46 3.07
CA LEU A 29 -1.77 1.35 3.94
C LEU A 29 -1.37 1.76 5.34
N SER A 30 -2.24 2.51 6.00
CA SER A 30 -1.94 3.02 7.33
C SER A 30 -3.20 3.02 8.20
N ASN A 31 -2.98 3.13 9.50
CA ASN A 31 -4.05 3.44 10.45
C ASN A 31 -3.66 4.71 11.21
N ALA A 32 -4.40 5.06 12.25
CA ALA A 32 -4.15 6.29 12.98
C ALA A 32 -2.78 6.34 13.65
N SER A 33 -2.17 5.18 13.89
CA SER A 33 -0.94 5.07 14.67
C SER A 33 0.30 4.80 13.85
N GLN A 34 0.17 4.12 12.70
CA GLN A 34 1.36 3.60 12.04
C GLN A 34 1.10 3.22 10.59
N TRP A 35 2.19 3.09 9.83
CA TRP A 35 2.15 2.48 8.52
C TRP A 35 2.02 0.97 8.68
N ILE A 36 1.10 0.38 7.92
CA ILE A 36 0.81 -1.04 8.03
C ILE A 36 1.56 -1.83 6.97
N TYR A 37 1.50 -1.39 5.72
CA TYR A 37 2.10 -2.14 4.62
C TYR A 37 2.36 -1.22 3.44
N VAL A 38 3.48 -1.44 2.76
CA VAL A 38 3.80 -0.76 1.50
C VAL A 38 4.03 -1.84 0.45
N GLY A 39 3.36 -1.71 -0.68
CA GLY A 39 3.46 -2.68 -1.76
C GLY A 39 3.70 -2.03 -3.10
N GLU A 40 4.04 -2.85 -4.11
CA GLU A 40 4.15 -2.40 -5.48
C GLU A 40 3.27 -3.29 -6.34
N THR A 41 2.76 -2.73 -7.43
CA THR A 41 1.80 -3.46 -8.25
C THR A 41 1.74 -2.88 -9.66
N ALA A 42 1.32 -3.71 -10.60
CA ALA A 42 1.07 -3.27 -11.97
C ALA A 42 -0.25 -2.48 -12.09
N ASN A 43 -1.13 -2.59 -11.10
CA ASN A 43 -2.44 -1.93 -11.14
C ASN A 43 -2.86 -1.58 -9.72
N ILE A 44 -2.61 -0.33 -9.33
CA ILE A 44 -2.86 0.12 -7.97
C ILE A 44 -4.34 0.01 -7.61
N HIS A 45 -5.22 0.41 -8.52
CA HIS A 45 -6.65 0.34 -8.27
C HIS A 45 -7.12 -1.09 -7.95
N ALA A 46 -6.72 -2.05 -8.78
CA ALA A 46 -7.12 -3.43 -8.59
C ALA A 46 -6.55 -4.02 -7.30
N GLU A 47 -5.31 -3.65 -6.98
CA GLU A 47 -4.67 -4.16 -5.78
C GLU A 47 -5.34 -3.65 -4.52
N LEU A 48 -5.64 -2.35 -4.46
CA LEU A 48 -6.31 -1.77 -3.31
C LEU A 48 -7.74 -2.31 -3.16
N PHE A 49 -8.44 -2.49 -4.27
CA PHE A 49 -9.77 -3.13 -4.23
C PHE A 49 -9.69 -4.55 -3.69
N HIS A 50 -8.66 -5.29 -4.12
CA HIS A 50 -8.48 -6.65 -3.62
C HIS A 50 -8.26 -6.66 -2.12
N HIS A 51 -7.44 -5.77 -1.61
CA HIS A 51 -7.21 -5.70 -0.16
C HIS A 51 -8.47 -5.32 0.61
N LEU A 52 -9.33 -4.49 0.02
CA LEU A 52 -10.58 -4.11 0.66
C LEU A 52 -11.57 -5.27 0.70
N GLN A 53 -11.66 -6.03 -0.39
CA GLN A 53 -12.64 -7.11 -0.50
C GLN A 53 -12.18 -8.39 0.17
N HIS A 54 -10.87 -8.63 0.17
CA HIS A 54 -10.29 -9.87 0.67
C HIS A 54 -9.09 -9.60 1.57
N PRO A 55 -9.31 -8.87 2.70
CA PRO A 55 -8.19 -8.58 3.60
C PRO A 55 -7.69 -9.85 4.26
N ASN A 56 -6.38 -10.00 4.31
CA ASN A 56 -5.80 -11.14 5.01
C ASN A 56 -5.88 -10.91 6.52
N THR A 57 -5.48 -11.92 7.29
CA THR A 57 -5.56 -11.87 8.75
C THR A 57 -4.80 -10.69 9.33
N PHE A 58 -3.62 -10.41 8.78
CA PHE A 58 -2.82 -9.30 9.27
C PHE A 58 -3.53 -7.96 9.08
N LEU A 59 -4.08 -7.73 7.90
CA LEU A 59 -4.80 -6.48 7.63
C LEU A 59 -6.02 -6.33 8.52
N LYS A 60 -6.76 -7.41 8.72
CA LYS A 60 -7.93 -7.36 9.61
C LYS A 60 -7.53 -6.97 11.02
N GLY A 61 -6.41 -7.48 11.50
CA GLY A 61 -5.95 -7.22 12.85
C GLY A 61 -5.48 -5.79 13.06
N HIS A 62 -5.05 -5.11 12.00
CA HIS A 62 -4.51 -3.75 12.11
C HIS A 62 -5.46 -2.68 11.61
N SER A 63 -6.61 -3.06 11.07
CA SER A 63 -7.68 -2.13 10.70
C SER A 63 -7.18 -0.94 9.86
N PRO A 64 -6.71 -1.17 8.64
CA PRO A 64 -6.23 -0.05 7.83
C PRO A 64 -7.37 0.93 7.57
N SER A 65 -7.11 2.20 7.80
CA SER A 65 -8.11 3.25 7.65
C SER A 65 -7.71 4.29 6.60
N GLY A 66 -6.46 4.29 6.18
CA GLY A 66 -5.97 5.24 5.21
C GLY A 66 -5.06 4.59 4.19
N PHE A 67 -4.96 5.23 3.02
CA PHE A 67 -4.03 4.78 2.00
C PHE A 67 -3.43 5.97 1.28
N THR A 68 -2.30 5.71 0.64
CA THR A 68 -1.68 6.66 -0.29
C THR A 68 -1.05 5.85 -1.42
N TYR A 69 -0.73 6.51 -2.51
CA TYR A 69 -0.09 5.84 -3.63
C TYR A 69 0.80 6.79 -4.40
N GLU A 70 1.67 6.21 -5.22
CA GLU A 70 2.56 6.97 -6.09
C GLU A 70 2.73 6.18 -7.39
N LEU A 71 2.57 6.83 -8.53
CA LEU A 71 2.78 6.16 -9.81
C LEU A 71 4.26 5.86 -10.02
N SER A 72 4.55 4.69 -10.55
CA SER A 72 5.92 4.28 -10.80
C SER A 72 5.93 3.22 -11.88
N SER A 73 6.93 3.27 -12.75
CA SER A 73 7.02 2.32 -13.85
C SER A 73 7.36 0.92 -13.35
N GLN A 74 7.08 -0.07 -14.18
CA GLN A 74 7.40 -1.45 -13.88
C GLN A 74 8.87 -1.64 -13.51
N GLU A 75 9.74 -0.88 -14.14
CA GLU A 75 11.19 -1.00 -13.93
C GLU A 75 11.65 -0.42 -12.60
N HIS A 76 10.91 0.52 -12.05
CA HIS A 76 11.34 1.25 -10.86
C HIS A 76 10.50 1.00 -9.62
N ARG A 77 9.32 0.39 -9.77
CA ARG A 77 8.41 0.31 -8.65
C ARG A 77 8.91 -0.56 -7.50
N ALA A 78 9.65 -1.64 -7.80
CA ALA A 78 10.18 -2.48 -6.74
C ALA A 78 11.25 -1.74 -5.92
N GLU A 79 12.10 -0.99 -6.60
CA GLU A 79 13.12 -0.19 -5.93
C GLU A 79 12.46 0.91 -5.09
N ARG A 80 11.44 1.55 -5.65
CA ARG A 80 10.72 2.60 -4.94
C ARG A 80 10.02 2.04 -3.70
N ARG A 81 9.41 0.86 -3.83
CA ARG A 81 8.82 0.18 -2.68
C ARG A 81 9.86 -0.07 -1.59
N ASN A 82 11.03 -0.54 -1.98
CA ASN A 82 12.09 -0.82 -1.01
C ASN A 82 12.54 0.44 -0.29
N GLN A 83 12.65 1.56 -1.00
CA GLN A 83 12.97 2.84 -0.38
C GLN A 83 11.93 3.25 0.64
N LEU A 84 10.66 3.11 0.29
CA LEU A 84 9.57 3.49 1.19
C LEU A 84 9.50 2.57 2.40
N VAL A 85 9.74 1.29 2.21
CA VAL A 85 9.79 0.35 3.33
C VAL A 85 10.90 0.74 4.29
N PHE A 86 12.04 1.11 3.76
CA PHE A 86 13.17 1.53 4.59
C PHE A 86 12.84 2.80 5.38
N GLU A 87 12.22 3.76 4.73
CA GLU A 87 11.90 5.04 5.36
C GLU A 87 10.76 4.95 6.37
N LEU A 88 9.70 4.22 6.01
CA LEU A 88 8.47 4.20 6.80
C LEU A 88 8.43 3.07 7.82
N GLN A 89 9.21 2.04 7.61
CA GLN A 89 9.24 0.87 8.49
C GLN A 89 7.84 0.30 8.75
N PRO A 90 7.06 -0.02 7.68
CA PRO A 90 5.71 -0.52 7.89
C PRO A 90 5.76 -1.88 8.60
N ILE A 91 4.87 -2.05 9.55
CA ILE A 91 4.90 -3.24 10.40
C ILE A 91 4.68 -4.53 9.59
N GLY A 92 3.83 -4.48 8.56
CA GLY A 92 3.56 -5.67 7.74
C GLY A 92 4.74 -6.11 6.92
N ASN A 93 5.50 -5.16 6.39
CA ASN A 93 6.67 -5.49 5.60
C ASN A 93 7.76 -6.13 6.45
N GLN A 94 7.87 -5.71 7.68
CA GLN A 94 8.88 -6.29 8.57
C GLN A 94 8.49 -7.67 9.04
N LEU A 95 7.20 -7.88 9.32
CA LEU A 95 6.72 -9.18 9.79
C LEU A 95 6.85 -10.25 8.72
N VAL A 96 6.79 -9.88 7.46
CA VAL A 96 6.90 -10.85 6.38
C VAL A 96 8.29 -10.92 5.79
N ALA A 97 9.26 -10.24 6.37
CA ALA A 97 10.64 -10.33 5.93
C ALA A 97 11.08 -11.79 6.03
N GLY A 98 11.55 -12.35 4.93
CA GLY A 98 11.92 -13.74 4.88
C GLY A 98 10.79 -14.70 4.57
N LEU A 99 9.55 -14.22 4.53
CA LEU A 99 8.40 -15.03 4.12
C LEU A 99 8.12 -14.79 2.65
N SER A 100 7.65 -15.79 1.97
CA SER A 100 7.46 -15.70 0.53
C SER A 100 6.18 -15.02 0.12
N ASN A 101 5.14 -15.15 0.89
CA ASN A 101 3.82 -14.68 0.49
C ASN A 101 3.17 -13.82 1.53
N TRP A 102 3.13 -12.56 1.23
CA TRP A 102 2.40 -11.63 2.07
C TRP A 102 0.95 -11.47 1.62
N SER A 103 0.75 -11.24 0.35
CA SER A 103 -0.60 -11.01 -0.14
C SER A 103 -1.48 -12.25 -0.09
#